data_2c3abad116a12d15270d55fecf6fb077
#
_entry.id   2c3abad116a12d15270d55fecf6fb077
#
_cell.length_a   1.000
_cell.length_b   1.000
_cell.length_c   1.000
_cell.angle_alpha   90.00
_cell.angle_beta   90.00
_cell.angle_gamma   90.00
#
_symmetry.space_group_name_H-M   'P 1'
#
loop_
_entity.id
_entity.type
_entity.pdbx_description
1 polymer ?
#
loop_
_entity_poly.entity_id
_entity_poly.type
_entity_poly.pdbx_seq_one_letter_code
_entity_poly.pdbx_strand_id
1 'polypeptide(L)'
;MKIWNDLLDEVKKNLPDEIECELKLMHSKSALTRFANSQIHQNVDEESAEIYLTIHKDSKTTTISNNLTAIKDVGEFVNKALVSLEDSPIDKGWSGLPDKSNSYEGFKDLEESTPDDRAKVVKEFIEEGKSMNAAGYCSTYINNYFVWNSNGLNSCDSSSSAFIDGIFRTDTSAGSSHRGGQTLASLECTAAGFEAAKLATDSQNPVDVDPGNYEVVLGHEAVSTILVFLGVYGFNAKSKIDGMSPIIIGEQQFDEKISLVDTPEDQDSIGFKIDASGSKKLNLDVVNNGVPQSYFHTRRTANELGMKNTFHELFGWGENFGGIGTNVKLLNGDKSFEDMISDVKKGIYINEFWYCRVLDPITQVVTGLNRNGSFLVENGKITKPVGRLRFTQSFISALANGNVESVGNHSRYADSEFGEGILSVPKLHLKEFNFTGGVSG
;
A
#
# COMPACT_ATOMS: atom_id res chain seq x y z
N MET A 1 -8.47 24.79 -6.24
CA MET A 1 -7.72 25.94 -5.69
C MET A 1 -8.60 27.04 -5.10
N LYS A 2 -9.64 27.56 -5.76
CA LYS A 2 -10.49 28.63 -5.19
C LYS A 2 -11.12 28.25 -3.85
N ILE A 3 -11.76 27.07 -3.77
CA ILE A 3 -12.39 26.56 -2.54
C ILE A 3 -11.40 26.48 -1.38
N TRP A 4 -10.16 26.04 -1.65
CA TRP A 4 -9.10 26.00 -0.64
C TRP A 4 -8.75 27.39 -0.12
N ASN A 5 -8.54 28.36 -1.00
CA ASN A 5 -8.19 29.73 -0.59
C ASN A 5 -9.29 30.38 0.22
N ASP A 6 -10.55 30.27 -0.23
CA ASP A 6 -11.71 30.81 0.49
C ASP A 6 -11.84 30.20 1.90
N LEU A 7 -11.66 28.88 2.03
CA LEU A 7 -11.64 28.15 3.30
C LEU A 7 -10.50 28.63 4.22
N LEU A 8 -9.30 28.72 3.68
CA LEU A 8 -8.09 29.11 4.42
C LEU A 8 -8.22 30.54 4.98
N ASP A 9 -8.74 31.47 4.16
CA ASP A 9 -8.95 32.86 4.58
C ASP A 9 -9.98 32.96 5.72
N GLU A 10 -11.08 32.19 5.65
CA GLU A 10 -12.06 32.16 6.72
C GLU A 10 -11.54 31.48 8.00
N VAL A 11 -10.72 30.41 7.90
CA VAL A 11 -10.08 29.80 9.07
C VAL A 11 -9.14 30.78 9.74
N LYS A 12 -8.26 31.45 8.97
CA LYS A 12 -7.32 32.46 9.50
C LYS A 12 -8.03 33.61 10.20
N LYS A 13 -9.15 34.05 9.68
CA LYS A 13 -9.96 35.15 10.27
C LYS A 13 -10.58 34.79 11.62
N ASN A 14 -10.90 33.50 11.83
CA ASN A 14 -11.57 33.01 13.04
C ASN A 14 -10.61 32.40 14.06
N LEU A 15 -9.33 32.23 13.73
CA LEU A 15 -8.34 31.60 14.59
C LEU A 15 -7.56 32.69 15.39
N PRO A 16 -7.46 32.59 16.72
CA PRO A 16 -6.60 33.47 17.52
C PRO A 16 -5.11 33.35 17.16
N ASP A 17 -4.37 34.44 17.12
CA ASP A 17 -2.96 34.52 16.70
C ASP A 17 -2.01 33.65 17.55
N GLU A 18 -2.35 33.40 18.82
CA GLU A 18 -1.51 32.62 19.75
C GLU A 18 -1.68 31.07 19.61
N ILE A 19 -2.49 30.60 18.68
CA ILE A 19 -2.76 29.17 18.47
C ILE A 19 -1.92 28.63 17.32
N GLU A 20 -1.12 27.59 17.58
CA GLU A 20 -0.55 26.79 16.50
C GLU A 20 -1.66 26.01 15.79
N CYS A 21 -1.70 26.11 14.48
CA CYS A 21 -2.78 25.53 13.67
C CYS A 21 -2.25 24.85 12.40
N GLU A 22 -2.81 23.70 12.07
CA GLU A 22 -2.64 23.02 10.80
C GLU A 22 -4.02 22.74 10.19
N LEU A 23 -4.24 23.20 8.96
CA LEU A 23 -5.42 22.95 8.17
C LEU A 23 -5.07 22.03 6.99
N LYS A 24 -5.82 20.95 6.83
CA LYS A 24 -5.66 19.97 5.76
C LYS A 24 -6.98 19.82 4.99
N LEU A 25 -6.89 19.69 3.68
CA LEU A 25 -8.01 19.35 2.81
C LEU A 25 -7.59 18.22 1.88
N MET A 26 -8.29 17.10 1.94
CA MET A 26 -8.22 16.04 0.92
C MET A 26 -9.47 16.12 0.05
N HIS A 27 -9.27 16.41 -1.22
CA HIS A 27 -10.32 16.36 -2.23
C HIS A 27 -10.07 15.14 -3.12
N SER A 28 -10.97 14.18 -3.07
CA SER A 28 -10.86 12.90 -3.75
C SER A 28 -11.99 12.69 -4.72
N LYS A 29 -11.66 12.22 -5.91
CA LYS A 29 -12.59 11.69 -6.89
C LYS A 29 -12.25 10.23 -7.13
N SER A 30 -13.19 9.34 -6.87
CA SER A 30 -13.05 7.91 -7.09
C SER A 30 -14.13 7.42 -8.05
N ALA A 31 -13.74 6.53 -8.94
CA ALA A 31 -14.66 5.95 -9.88
C ALA A 31 -14.43 4.45 -10.00
N LEU A 32 -15.52 3.68 -10.05
CA LEU A 32 -15.51 2.23 -9.99
C LEU A 32 -16.43 1.64 -11.04
N THR A 33 -15.92 0.70 -11.83
CA THR A 33 -16.71 -0.16 -12.72
C THR A 33 -16.56 -1.61 -12.27
N ARG A 34 -17.65 -2.21 -11.79
CA ARG A 34 -17.70 -3.62 -11.36
C ARG A 34 -18.25 -4.53 -12.44
N PHE A 35 -17.72 -5.72 -12.46
CA PHE A 35 -18.23 -6.80 -13.33
C PHE A 35 -18.39 -8.12 -12.56
N ALA A 36 -19.39 -8.90 -12.93
CA ALA A 36 -19.63 -10.24 -12.44
C ALA A 36 -20.33 -11.05 -13.53
N ASN A 37 -20.13 -12.37 -13.52
CA ASN A 37 -20.63 -13.26 -14.58
C ASN A 37 -20.26 -12.75 -15.98
N SER A 38 -19.04 -12.24 -16.13
CA SER A 38 -18.50 -11.68 -17.36
C SER A 38 -19.30 -10.50 -17.95
N GLN A 39 -20.01 -9.76 -17.12
CA GLN A 39 -20.81 -8.60 -17.50
C GLN A 39 -20.60 -7.44 -16.52
N ILE A 40 -20.48 -6.24 -17.05
CA ILE A 40 -20.50 -5.02 -16.24
C ILE A 40 -21.91 -4.85 -15.67
N HIS A 41 -22.00 -4.67 -14.35
CA HIS A 41 -23.28 -4.51 -13.68
C HIS A 41 -23.38 -3.24 -12.81
N GLN A 42 -22.27 -2.53 -12.58
CA GLN A 42 -22.27 -1.33 -11.75
C GLN A 42 -21.18 -0.36 -12.19
N ASN A 43 -21.54 0.93 -12.26
CA ASN A 43 -20.60 2.05 -12.31
C ASN A 43 -20.96 3.00 -11.16
N VAL A 44 -19.94 3.46 -10.45
CA VAL A 44 -20.06 4.42 -9.35
C VAL A 44 -18.99 5.48 -9.54
N ASP A 45 -19.38 6.74 -9.40
CA ASP A 45 -18.47 7.88 -9.35
C ASP A 45 -18.79 8.64 -8.05
N GLU A 46 -17.78 8.88 -7.23
CA GLU A 46 -17.89 9.53 -5.94
C GLU A 46 -16.90 10.69 -5.85
N GLU A 47 -17.34 11.79 -5.26
CA GLU A 47 -16.51 12.94 -4.95
C GLU A 47 -16.63 13.26 -3.46
N SER A 48 -15.50 13.40 -2.78
CA SER A 48 -15.45 13.78 -1.38
C SER A 48 -14.43 14.88 -1.14
N ALA A 49 -14.68 15.67 -0.12
CA ALA A 49 -13.76 16.70 0.35
C ALA A 49 -13.73 16.69 1.87
N GLU A 50 -12.65 16.19 2.45
CA GLU A 50 -12.48 16.05 3.89
C GLU A 50 -11.52 17.10 4.41
N ILE A 51 -11.93 17.79 5.48
CA ILE A 51 -11.15 18.81 6.17
C ILE A 51 -10.73 18.29 7.53
N TYR A 52 -9.48 18.58 7.88
CA TYR A 52 -8.93 18.35 9.21
C TYR A 52 -8.34 19.65 9.71
N LEU A 53 -8.77 20.07 10.89
CA LEU A 53 -8.23 21.22 11.61
C LEU A 53 -7.58 20.72 12.91
N THR A 54 -6.26 20.78 12.96
CA THR A 54 -5.47 20.49 14.17
C THR A 54 -5.06 21.80 14.78
N ILE A 55 -5.31 21.98 16.08
CA ILE A 55 -4.87 23.16 16.85
C ILE A 55 -4.13 22.72 18.09
N HIS A 56 -3.12 23.52 18.46
CA HIS A 56 -2.29 23.31 19.65
C HIS A 56 -2.10 24.59 20.44
N LYS A 57 -2.25 24.51 21.75
CA LYS A 57 -1.95 25.57 22.70
C LYS A 57 -1.77 24.98 24.11
N ASP A 58 -0.89 25.55 24.91
CA ASP A 58 -0.66 25.21 26.32
C ASP A 58 -0.43 23.70 26.54
N SER A 59 0.36 23.08 25.64
CA SER A 59 0.64 21.62 25.62
C SER A 59 -0.58 20.73 25.42
N LYS A 60 -1.66 21.23 24.88
CA LYS A 60 -2.84 20.47 24.49
C LYS A 60 -2.99 20.50 22.98
N THR A 61 -3.40 19.39 22.41
CA THR A 61 -3.67 19.26 20.97
C THR A 61 -5.05 18.67 20.75
N THR A 62 -5.77 19.19 19.79
CA THR A 62 -7.00 18.58 19.29
C THR A 62 -7.04 18.60 17.77
N THR A 63 -7.67 17.59 17.18
CA THR A 63 -7.97 17.54 15.77
C THR A 63 -9.46 17.30 15.60
N ILE A 64 -10.11 18.15 14.84
CA ILE A 64 -11.48 17.92 14.40
C ILE A 64 -11.50 17.74 12.88
N SER A 65 -12.44 16.93 12.40
CA SER A 65 -12.63 16.71 10.97
C SER A 65 -14.09 16.80 10.57
N ASN A 66 -14.30 17.11 9.31
CA ASN A 66 -15.64 17.08 8.71
C ASN A 66 -15.53 16.95 7.18
N ASN A 67 -16.63 16.58 6.54
CA ASN A 67 -16.77 16.77 5.11
C ASN A 67 -17.00 18.25 4.82
N LEU A 68 -16.31 18.82 3.83
CA LEU A 68 -16.40 20.24 3.46
C LEU A 68 -17.85 20.67 3.16
N THR A 69 -18.62 19.83 2.49
CA THR A 69 -20.02 20.11 2.15
C THR A 69 -20.95 20.18 3.37
N ALA A 70 -20.54 19.61 4.51
CA ALA A 70 -21.28 19.64 5.76
C ALA A 70 -20.99 20.89 6.60
N ILE A 71 -19.94 21.65 6.27
CA ILE A 71 -19.58 22.88 6.98
C ILE A 71 -20.41 24.03 6.42
N LYS A 72 -21.38 24.49 7.22
CA LYS A 72 -22.24 25.63 6.89
C LYS A 72 -21.61 26.96 7.29
N ASP A 73 -20.80 26.95 8.33
CA ASP A 73 -20.12 28.11 8.91
C ASP A 73 -18.73 27.69 9.39
N VAL A 74 -17.70 28.27 8.77
CA VAL A 74 -16.29 27.98 9.10
C VAL A 74 -15.94 28.51 10.49
N GLY A 75 -16.51 29.64 10.91
CA GLY A 75 -16.31 30.18 12.26
C GLY A 75 -16.86 29.24 13.34
N GLU A 76 -18.03 28.64 13.13
CA GLU A 76 -18.56 27.61 14.03
C GLU A 76 -17.67 26.37 14.07
N PHE A 77 -17.12 25.94 12.93
CA PHE A 77 -16.19 24.81 12.86
C PHE A 77 -14.91 25.12 13.66
N VAL A 78 -14.30 26.29 13.47
CA VAL A 78 -13.11 26.71 14.25
C VAL A 78 -13.46 26.80 15.74
N ASN A 79 -14.61 27.37 16.10
CA ASN A 79 -15.02 27.46 17.51
C ASN A 79 -15.18 26.09 18.18
N LYS A 80 -15.69 25.09 17.46
CA LYS A 80 -15.75 23.69 17.96
C LYS A 80 -14.37 23.15 18.28
N ALA A 81 -13.37 23.43 17.42
CA ALA A 81 -11.99 23.04 17.71
C ALA A 81 -11.47 23.71 19.00
N LEU A 82 -11.70 25.03 19.16
CA LEU A 82 -11.27 25.78 20.33
C LEU A 82 -11.90 25.24 21.63
N VAL A 83 -13.20 24.96 21.61
CA VAL A 83 -13.88 24.34 22.77
C VAL A 83 -13.34 22.94 23.05
N SER A 84 -13.12 22.12 22.02
CA SER A 84 -12.56 20.77 22.19
C SER A 84 -11.14 20.80 22.76
N LEU A 85 -10.34 21.82 22.44
CA LEU A 85 -8.99 21.99 22.96
C LEU A 85 -8.97 22.19 24.48
N GLU A 86 -9.93 22.90 25.05
CA GLU A 86 -10.02 23.15 26.47
C GLU A 86 -10.10 21.84 27.29
N ASP A 87 -10.84 20.87 26.78
CA ASP A 87 -11.04 19.55 27.40
C ASP A 87 -9.98 18.51 27.00
N SER A 88 -9.07 18.84 26.07
CA SER A 88 -8.05 17.93 25.61
C SER A 88 -7.00 17.64 26.70
N PRO A 89 -6.49 16.39 26.77
CA PRO A 89 -5.39 16.05 27.66
C PRO A 89 -4.07 16.73 27.23
N ILE A 90 -3.11 16.78 28.15
CA ILE A 90 -1.75 17.24 27.84
C ILE A 90 -1.12 16.31 26.79
N ASP A 91 -0.69 16.89 25.70
CA ASP A 91 0.02 16.22 24.60
C ASP A 91 1.54 16.35 24.77
N LYS A 92 2.13 15.40 25.46
CA LYS A 92 3.59 15.36 25.69
C LYS A 92 4.39 15.03 24.41
N GLY A 93 3.72 14.53 23.38
CA GLY A 93 4.36 14.13 22.13
C GLY A 93 4.31 15.21 21.04
N TRP A 94 3.73 16.38 21.33
CA TRP A 94 3.70 17.47 20.34
C TRP A 94 5.11 17.84 19.89
N SER A 95 5.37 17.74 18.59
CA SER A 95 6.68 17.98 17.97
C SER A 95 6.77 19.31 17.20
N GLY A 96 5.76 20.18 17.36
CA GLY A 96 5.64 21.43 16.62
C GLY A 96 5.09 21.23 15.19
N LEU A 97 5.00 22.33 14.46
CA LEU A 97 4.55 22.35 13.06
C LEU A 97 5.75 22.36 12.10
N PRO A 98 5.64 21.77 10.88
CA PRO A 98 6.69 21.90 9.87
C PRO A 98 6.94 23.34 9.48
N ASP A 99 8.22 23.64 9.15
CA ASP A 99 8.63 24.94 8.66
C ASP A 99 8.19 25.21 7.22
N LYS A 100 8.07 26.50 6.87
CA LYS A 100 7.81 26.96 5.50
C LYS A 100 8.78 26.40 4.47
N SER A 101 10.02 26.13 4.86
CA SER A 101 11.05 25.55 3.97
C SER A 101 10.69 24.15 3.44
N ASN A 102 9.76 23.45 4.09
CA ASN A 102 9.26 22.13 3.65
C ASN A 102 8.08 22.23 2.68
N SER A 103 7.64 23.45 2.31
CA SER A 103 6.52 23.66 1.38
C SER A 103 6.81 23.04 0.00
N TYR A 104 5.76 22.52 -0.60
CA TYR A 104 5.79 21.92 -1.93
C TYR A 104 4.56 22.34 -2.74
N GLU A 105 4.76 22.64 -4.01
CA GLU A 105 3.69 22.99 -4.94
C GLU A 105 3.71 22.02 -6.12
N GLY A 106 2.89 20.98 -6.03
CA GLY A 106 2.76 19.91 -7.01
C GLY A 106 1.35 19.73 -7.56
N PHE A 107 0.44 20.68 -7.29
CA PHE A 107 -0.93 20.60 -7.82
C PHE A 107 -0.95 20.50 -9.34
N LYS A 108 -1.71 19.53 -9.84
CA LYS A 108 -1.97 19.32 -11.26
C LYS A 108 -3.46 19.13 -11.48
N ASP A 109 -3.98 19.68 -12.58
CA ASP A 109 -5.32 19.36 -13.07
C ASP A 109 -5.22 18.02 -13.82
N LEU A 110 -5.70 16.95 -13.19
CA LEU A 110 -5.62 15.60 -13.71
C LEU A 110 -6.93 15.21 -14.39
N GLU A 111 -6.83 14.52 -15.51
CA GLU A 111 -7.98 14.11 -16.31
C GLU A 111 -8.72 12.94 -15.66
N GLU A 112 -10.04 13.06 -15.55
CA GLU A 112 -10.91 12.01 -15.02
C GLU A 112 -11.22 10.97 -16.09
N SER A 113 -11.31 9.70 -15.69
CA SER A 113 -11.78 8.62 -16.56
C SER A 113 -13.31 8.66 -16.67
N THR A 114 -13.82 8.38 -17.86
CA THR A 114 -15.25 8.19 -18.06
C THR A 114 -15.68 6.74 -17.75
N PRO A 115 -16.98 6.47 -17.51
CA PRO A 115 -17.48 5.10 -17.42
C PRO A 115 -17.18 4.25 -18.65
N ASP A 116 -17.15 4.85 -19.85
CA ASP A 116 -16.83 4.15 -21.11
C ASP A 116 -15.34 3.75 -21.18
N ASP A 117 -14.43 4.59 -20.68
CA ASP A 117 -12.99 4.27 -20.60
C ASP A 117 -12.77 3.06 -19.69
N ARG A 118 -13.37 3.06 -18.50
CA ARG A 118 -13.27 1.94 -17.56
C ARG A 118 -13.95 0.68 -18.10
N ALA A 119 -15.09 0.83 -18.77
CA ALA A 119 -15.79 -0.30 -19.40
C ALA A 119 -14.97 -0.96 -20.51
N LYS A 120 -14.18 -0.18 -21.28
CA LYS A 120 -13.26 -0.70 -22.28
C LYS A 120 -12.19 -1.59 -21.64
N VAL A 121 -11.55 -1.11 -20.59
CA VAL A 121 -10.54 -1.84 -19.81
C VAL A 121 -11.10 -3.15 -19.27
N VAL A 122 -12.29 -3.12 -18.66
CA VAL A 122 -12.97 -4.33 -18.16
C VAL A 122 -13.27 -5.33 -19.27
N LYS A 123 -13.71 -4.85 -20.43
CA LYS A 123 -13.98 -5.74 -21.59
C LYS A 123 -12.71 -6.41 -22.11
N GLU A 124 -11.61 -5.67 -22.21
CA GLU A 124 -10.30 -6.22 -22.59
C GLU A 124 -9.87 -7.36 -21.66
N PHE A 125 -10.06 -7.17 -20.34
CA PHE A 125 -9.79 -8.23 -19.35
C PHE A 125 -10.70 -9.46 -19.56
N ILE A 126 -12.03 -9.26 -19.65
CA ILE A 126 -13.01 -10.34 -19.77
C ILE A 126 -12.80 -11.17 -21.06
N GLU A 127 -12.38 -10.53 -22.14
CA GLU A 127 -12.21 -11.18 -23.44
C GLU A 127 -11.17 -12.31 -23.44
N GLU A 128 -10.18 -12.26 -22.53
CA GLU A 128 -9.13 -13.27 -22.44
C GLU A 128 -9.62 -14.62 -21.88
N GLY A 129 -10.74 -14.63 -21.15
CA GLY A 129 -11.32 -15.84 -20.56
C GLY A 129 -12.76 -16.09 -20.96
N LYS A 130 -13.12 -15.94 -22.26
CA LYS A 130 -14.50 -16.01 -22.79
C LYS A 130 -15.33 -17.24 -22.41
N SER A 131 -14.69 -18.36 -22.09
CA SER A 131 -15.36 -19.61 -21.69
C SER A 131 -15.56 -19.74 -20.17
N MET A 132 -15.10 -18.76 -19.41
CA MET A 132 -15.12 -18.77 -17.94
C MET A 132 -15.96 -17.61 -17.39
N ASN A 133 -16.35 -17.71 -16.13
CA ASN A 133 -17.00 -16.62 -15.43
C ASN A 133 -15.97 -15.65 -14.87
N ALA A 134 -16.02 -14.41 -15.32
CA ALA A 134 -15.20 -13.32 -14.80
C ALA A 134 -15.96 -12.50 -13.75
N ALA A 135 -15.24 -12.06 -12.71
CA ALA A 135 -15.71 -11.08 -11.74
C ALA A 135 -14.54 -10.16 -11.30
N GLY A 136 -14.85 -8.94 -10.89
CA GLY A 136 -13.82 -8.00 -10.46
C GLY A 136 -14.26 -6.56 -10.58
N TYR A 137 -13.27 -5.66 -10.63
CA TYR A 137 -13.52 -4.23 -10.79
C TYR A 137 -12.34 -3.53 -11.48
N CYS A 138 -12.66 -2.37 -12.07
CA CYS A 138 -11.69 -1.37 -12.48
C CYS A 138 -12.00 -0.10 -11.70
N SER A 139 -11.01 0.44 -11.01
CA SER A 139 -11.11 1.69 -10.23
C SER A 139 -10.12 2.74 -10.73
N THR A 140 -10.49 4.00 -10.57
CA THR A 140 -9.61 5.16 -10.78
C THR A 140 -9.78 6.15 -9.66
N TYR A 141 -8.68 6.79 -9.26
CA TYR A 141 -8.63 7.79 -8.21
C TYR A 141 -7.88 9.02 -8.70
N ILE A 142 -8.40 10.19 -8.35
CA ILE A 142 -7.70 11.47 -8.41
C ILE A 142 -7.80 12.09 -7.03
N ASN A 143 -6.67 12.34 -6.42
CA ASN A 143 -6.59 12.92 -5.09
C ASN A 143 -5.81 14.23 -5.16
N ASN A 144 -6.39 15.30 -4.60
CA ASN A 144 -5.76 16.60 -4.43
C ASN A 144 -5.64 16.88 -2.94
N TYR A 145 -4.43 17.13 -2.49
CA TYR A 145 -4.14 17.36 -1.09
C TYR A 145 -3.57 18.76 -0.88
N PHE A 146 -4.15 19.49 0.06
CA PHE A 146 -3.74 20.84 0.44
C PHE A 146 -3.48 20.90 1.94
N VAL A 147 -2.38 21.52 2.32
CA VAL A 147 -1.98 21.71 3.71
C VAL A 147 -1.47 23.12 3.92
N TRP A 148 -1.96 23.76 4.97
CA TRP A 148 -1.43 25.01 5.48
C TRP A 148 -1.24 24.91 7.00
N ASN A 149 -0.20 25.57 7.53
CA ASN A 149 -0.05 25.73 8.97
C ASN A 149 0.36 27.16 9.36
N SER A 150 0.16 27.48 10.65
CA SER A 150 0.49 28.81 11.19
C SER A 150 1.98 29.12 11.23
N ASN A 151 2.87 28.12 11.04
CA ASN A 151 4.32 28.29 10.91
C ASN A 151 4.77 28.68 9.48
N GLY A 152 3.78 28.88 8.58
CA GLY A 152 3.97 29.41 7.23
C GLY A 152 4.17 28.37 6.15
N LEU A 153 4.08 27.06 6.45
CA LEU A 153 4.01 26.03 5.41
C LEU A 153 2.72 26.21 4.63
N ASN A 154 2.81 26.07 3.31
CA ASN A 154 1.67 25.99 2.39
C ASN A 154 2.05 25.03 1.26
N SER A 155 1.41 23.88 1.25
CA SER A 155 1.73 22.79 0.32
C SER A 155 0.49 22.29 -0.37
N CYS A 156 0.67 21.83 -1.61
CA CYS A 156 -0.35 21.08 -2.32
C CYS A 156 0.30 20.05 -3.23
N ASP A 157 -0.42 18.95 -3.45
CA ASP A 157 0.00 17.91 -4.40
C ASP A 157 -1.23 17.22 -5.00
N SER A 158 -1.04 16.59 -6.16
CA SER A 158 -2.05 15.81 -6.85
C SER A 158 -1.49 14.44 -7.19
N SER A 159 -2.29 13.41 -6.97
CA SER A 159 -1.96 12.04 -7.38
C SER A 159 -3.10 11.42 -8.17
N SER A 160 -2.77 10.56 -9.12
CA SER A 160 -3.71 9.68 -9.81
C SER A 160 -3.28 8.24 -9.70
N SER A 161 -4.27 7.35 -9.61
CA SER A 161 -4.05 5.92 -9.71
C SER A 161 -5.22 5.23 -10.39
N ALA A 162 -4.92 4.11 -11.03
CA ALA A 162 -5.88 3.23 -11.67
C ALA A 162 -5.53 1.79 -11.34
N PHE A 163 -6.55 0.95 -11.16
CA PHE A 163 -6.39 -0.47 -10.85
C PHE A 163 -7.39 -1.30 -11.63
N ILE A 164 -6.97 -2.49 -12.04
CA ILE A 164 -7.84 -3.59 -12.45
C ILE A 164 -7.54 -4.79 -11.56
N ASP A 165 -8.57 -5.31 -10.93
CA ASP A 165 -8.53 -6.56 -10.17
C ASP A 165 -9.59 -7.49 -10.73
N GLY A 166 -9.20 -8.69 -11.12
CA GLY A 166 -10.12 -9.61 -11.76
C GLY A 166 -9.76 -11.08 -11.53
N ILE A 167 -10.80 -11.89 -11.45
CA ILE A 167 -10.74 -13.32 -11.27
C ILE A 167 -11.54 -14.03 -12.35
N PHE A 168 -10.98 -15.08 -12.93
CA PHE A 168 -11.73 -16.07 -13.70
C PHE A 168 -11.98 -17.31 -12.87
N ARG A 169 -13.13 -17.91 -13.08
CA ARG A 169 -13.53 -19.14 -12.40
C ARG A 169 -13.96 -20.20 -13.40
N THR A 170 -13.48 -21.42 -13.18
CA THR A 170 -14.01 -22.66 -13.74
C THR A 170 -14.93 -23.31 -12.71
N ASP A 171 -15.42 -24.51 -12.97
CA ASP A 171 -16.24 -25.27 -12.02
C ASP A 171 -15.46 -25.66 -10.75
N THR A 172 -14.13 -25.83 -10.84
CA THR A 172 -13.29 -26.39 -9.76
C THR A 172 -12.12 -25.52 -9.35
N SER A 173 -11.88 -24.41 -10.04
CA SER A 173 -10.70 -23.57 -9.82
C SER A 173 -10.95 -22.09 -10.03
N ALA A 174 -9.98 -21.28 -9.65
CA ALA A 174 -9.96 -19.85 -9.91
C ALA A 174 -8.53 -19.36 -10.17
N GLY A 175 -8.41 -18.29 -10.93
CA GLY A 175 -7.16 -17.56 -11.13
C GLY A 175 -7.43 -16.06 -11.14
N SER A 176 -6.59 -15.30 -10.47
CA SER A 176 -6.70 -13.84 -10.34
C SER A 176 -5.47 -13.13 -10.88
N SER A 177 -5.65 -11.91 -11.28
CA SER A 177 -4.56 -11.00 -11.61
C SER A 177 -4.94 -9.58 -11.26
N HIS A 178 -3.96 -8.83 -10.79
CA HIS A 178 -4.07 -7.42 -10.44
C HIS A 178 -3.09 -6.60 -11.27
N ARG A 179 -3.48 -5.38 -11.65
CA ARG A 179 -2.59 -4.35 -12.22
C ARG A 179 -2.92 -3.00 -11.61
N GLY A 180 -1.88 -2.26 -11.29
CA GLY A 180 -1.97 -0.88 -10.83
C GLY A 180 -1.04 0.05 -11.63
N GLY A 181 -1.38 1.32 -11.65
CA GLY A 181 -0.58 2.36 -12.28
C GLY A 181 -1.20 3.73 -12.15
N GLN A 182 -0.65 4.74 -12.80
CA GLN A 182 -1.16 6.12 -12.71
C GLN A 182 -2.42 6.36 -13.53
N THR A 183 -2.62 5.60 -14.61
CA THR A 183 -3.71 5.77 -15.57
C THR A 183 -4.25 4.43 -16.05
N LEU A 184 -5.44 4.42 -16.63
CA LEU A 184 -6.01 3.22 -17.27
C LEU A 184 -5.08 2.63 -18.36
N ALA A 185 -4.36 3.47 -19.09
CA ALA A 185 -3.46 3.04 -20.15
C ALA A 185 -2.25 2.23 -19.62
N SER A 186 -1.88 2.40 -18.35
CA SER A 186 -0.76 1.69 -17.72
C SER A 186 -1.12 0.30 -17.17
N LEU A 187 -2.40 -0.14 -17.26
CA LEU A 187 -2.87 -1.35 -16.57
C LEU A 187 -2.59 -2.68 -17.29
N GLU A 188 -2.16 -2.65 -18.54
CA GLU A 188 -1.90 -3.88 -19.32
C GLU A 188 -3.03 -4.93 -19.22
N CYS A 189 -4.28 -4.51 -19.42
CA CYS A 189 -5.49 -5.26 -19.07
C CYS A 189 -5.60 -6.61 -19.79
N THR A 190 -5.20 -6.68 -21.07
CA THR A 190 -5.12 -7.91 -21.83
C THR A 190 -4.17 -8.93 -21.18
N ALA A 191 -2.97 -8.46 -20.76
CA ALA A 191 -2.01 -9.33 -20.08
C ALA A 191 -2.54 -9.80 -18.71
N ALA A 192 -3.23 -8.91 -17.97
CA ALA A 192 -3.88 -9.26 -16.70
C ALA A 192 -4.97 -10.33 -16.90
N GLY A 193 -5.85 -10.15 -17.90
CA GLY A 193 -6.89 -11.10 -18.23
C GLY A 193 -6.33 -12.46 -18.65
N PHE A 194 -5.32 -12.47 -19.52
CA PHE A 194 -4.62 -13.70 -19.94
C PHE A 194 -4.00 -14.44 -18.74
N GLU A 195 -3.29 -13.73 -17.85
CA GLU A 195 -2.68 -14.32 -16.65
C GLU A 195 -3.75 -14.95 -15.74
N ALA A 196 -4.83 -14.24 -15.43
CA ALA A 196 -5.92 -14.74 -14.59
C ALA A 196 -6.62 -15.96 -15.24
N ALA A 197 -6.91 -15.90 -16.53
CA ALA A 197 -7.54 -17.01 -17.27
C ALA A 197 -6.64 -18.26 -17.34
N LYS A 198 -5.34 -18.07 -17.56
CA LYS A 198 -4.35 -19.14 -17.54
C LYS A 198 -4.26 -19.78 -16.15
N LEU A 199 -4.15 -18.98 -15.08
CA LEU A 199 -4.11 -19.48 -13.71
C LEU A 199 -5.39 -20.28 -13.37
N ALA A 200 -6.58 -19.79 -13.75
CA ALA A 200 -7.83 -20.52 -13.55
C ALA A 200 -7.85 -21.87 -14.26
N THR A 201 -7.39 -21.89 -15.53
CA THR A 201 -7.35 -23.12 -16.33
C THR A 201 -6.37 -24.13 -15.75
N ASP A 202 -5.16 -23.69 -15.43
CA ASP A 202 -4.08 -24.55 -14.95
C ASP A 202 -4.31 -25.04 -13.49
N SER A 203 -5.17 -24.36 -12.72
CA SER A 203 -5.47 -24.72 -11.33
C SER A 203 -6.55 -25.77 -11.14
N GLN A 204 -7.06 -26.38 -12.23
CA GLN A 204 -8.09 -27.42 -12.15
C GLN A 204 -7.53 -28.73 -11.56
N ASN A 205 -8.35 -29.40 -10.75
CA ASN A 205 -8.02 -30.69 -10.12
C ASN A 205 -6.74 -30.61 -9.25
N PRO A 206 -6.71 -29.74 -8.22
CA PRO A 206 -5.56 -29.55 -7.37
C PRO A 206 -5.25 -30.83 -6.54
N VAL A 207 -3.97 -31.00 -6.25
CA VAL A 207 -3.48 -32.05 -5.37
C VAL A 207 -3.19 -31.51 -3.96
N ASP A 208 -3.32 -32.36 -2.96
CA ASP A 208 -2.90 -32.06 -1.61
C ASP A 208 -1.36 -32.17 -1.50
N VAL A 209 -0.79 -31.34 -0.66
CA VAL A 209 0.63 -31.31 -0.34
C VAL A 209 0.82 -31.41 1.16
N ASP A 210 1.77 -32.24 1.59
CA ASP A 210 2.06 -32.42 3.03
C ASP A 210 2.61 -31.13 3.66
N PRO A 211 2.35 -30.91 4.96
CA PRO A 211 3.01 -29.83 5.71
C PRO A 211 4.52 -29.97 5.67
N GLY A 212 5.24 -28.84 5.69
CA GLY A 212 6.69 -28.83 5.70
C GLY A 212 7.29 -27.54 5.16
N ASN A 213 8.62 -27.51 5.14
CA ASN A 213 9.36 -26.45 4.47
C ASN A 213 9.53 -26.77 3.00
N TYR A 214 9.27 -25.80 2.16
CA TYR A 214 9.41 -25.91 0.72
C TYR A 214 10.23 -24.76 0.15
N GLU A 215 11.00 -25.05 -0.86
CA GLU A 215 11.51 -24.06 -1.79
C GLU A 215 10.30 -23.42 -2.51
N VAL A 216 10.24 -22.07 -2.60
CA VAL A 216 9.10 -21.38 -3.17
C VAL A 216 9.50 -20.30 -4.15
N VAL A 217 8.72 -20.16 -5.23
CA VAL A 217 8.72 -18.95 -6.05
C VAL A 217 7.43 -18.20 -5.74
N LEU A 218 7.56 -16.97 -5.26
CA LEU A 218 6.44 -16.11 -4.86
C LEU A 218 6.09 -15.14 -5.98
N GLY A 219 4.81 -15.07 -6.31
CA GLY A 219 4.23 -14.08 -7.21
C GLY A 219 4.25 -12.66 -6.61
N HIS A 220 3.96 -11.67 -7.42
CA HIS A 220 3.99 -10.27 -7.01
C HIS A 220 3.07 -10.00 -5.81
N GLU A 221 1.86 -10.54 -5.80
CA GLU A 221 0.86 -10.37 -4.74
C GLU A 221 1.29 -11.03 -3.43
N ALA A 222 1.95 -12.19 -3.51
CA ALA A 222 2.52 -12.86 -2.34
C ALA A 222 3.67 -12.03 -1.74
N VAL A 223 4.55 -11.47 -2.57
CA VAL A 223 5.65 -10.58 -2.14
C VAL A 223 5.10 -9.28 -1.56
N SER A 224 4.12 -8.66 -2.21
CA SER A 224 3.47 -7.45 -1.71
C SER A 224 2.86 -7.68 -0.33
N THR A 225 2.22 -8.84 -0.10
CA THR A 225 1.69 -9.20 1.22
C THR A 225 2.79 -9.28 2.28
N ILE A 226 3.93 -9.89 2.00
CA ILE A 226 5.07 -9.90 2.93
C ILE A 226 5.50 -8.48 3.29
N LEU A 227 5.67 -7.62 2.28
CA LEU A 227 6.20 -6.28 2.47
C LEU A 227 5.22 -5.33 3.16
N VAL A 228 3.91 -5.47 2.96
CA VAL A 228 2.93 -4.65 3.68
C VAL A 228 2.92 -4.96 5.17
N PHE A 229 3.04 -6.24 5.57
CA PHE A 229 3.19 -6.60 6.98
C PHE A 229 4.50 -6.07 7.58
N LEU A 230 5.61 -6.16 6.86
CA LEU A 230 6.88 -5.56 7.27
C LEU A 230 6.80 -4.03 7.35
N GLY A 231 6.08 -3.38 6.45
CA GLY A 231 5.82 -1.94 6.48
C GLY A 231 5.09 -1.51 7.75
N VAL A 232 3.98 -2.18 8.07
CA VAL A 232 3.12 -1.83 9.21
C VAL A 232 3.76 -2.18 10.55
N TYR A 233 4.25 -3.40 10.71
CA TYR A 233 4.75 -3.91 12.00
C TYR A 233 6.27 -3.84 12.16
N GLY A 234 7.02 -3.79 11.06
CA GLY A 234 8.48 -3.72 11.07
C GLY A 234 8.99 -2.29 10.94
N PHE A 235 8.72 -1.65 9.82
CA PHE A 235 9.31 -0.35 9.47
C PHE A 235 8.51 0.86 9.95
N ASN A 236 7.29 0.70 10.46
CA ASN A 236 6.58 1.78 11.13
C ASN A 236 7.29 2.15 12.44
N ALA A 237 7.77 3.38 12.57
CA ALA A 237 8.49 3.85 13.75
C ALA A 237 7.65 3.76 15.05
N LYS A 238 6.30 3.87 14.96
CA LYS A 238 5.42 3.66 16.11
C LYS A 238 5.48 2.23 16.63
N SER A 239 5.56 1.23 15.74
CA SER A 239 5.74 -0.17 16.14
C SER A 239 7.06 -0.38 16.89
N LYS A 240 8.13 0.38 16.54
CA LYS A 240 9.39 0.37 17.30
C LYS A 240 9.22 0.95 18.70
N ILE A 241 8.53 2.07 18.83
CA ILE A 241 8.23 2.73 20.12
C ILE A 241 7.42 1.77 21.02
N ASP A 242 6.45 1.07 20.46
CA ASP A 242 5.57 0.13 21.16
C ASP A 242 6.25 -1.23 21.46
N GLY A 243 7.53 -1.41 21.09
CA GLY A 243 8.29 -2.65 21.33
C GLY A 243 7.85 -3.83 20.45
N MET A 244 7.13 -3.57 19.36
CA MET A 244 6.60 -4.60 18.45
C MET A 244 7.47 -4.82 17.22
N SER A 245 8.36 -3.87 16.86
CA SER A 245 9.20 -4.00 15.68
C SER A 245 10.47 -4.79 15.96
N PRO A 246 10.78 -5.83 15.14
CA PRO A 246 12.05 -6.56 15.20
C PRO A 246 13.18 -5.85 14.46
N ILE A 247 12.92 -4.75 13.77
CA ILE A 247 13.90 -4.09 12.91
C ILE A 247 14.99 -3.42 13.75
N ILE A 248 16.25 -3.64 13.37
CA ILE A 248 17.43 -3.03 13.97
C ILE A 248 18.19 -2.30 12.86
N ILE A 249 18.19 -0.99 12.94
CA ILE A 249 18.87 -0.14 11.94
C ILE A 249 20.38 -0.39 11.99
N GLY A 250 20.99 -0.57 10.83
CA GLY A 250 22.43 -0.77 10.65
C GLY A 250 22.91 -2.21 10.81
N GLU A 251 22.04 -3.17 11.15
CA GLU A 251 22.39 -4.58 11.23
C GLU A 251 21.93 -5.37 10.01
N GLN A 252 22.71 -6.37 9.56
CA GLN A 252 22.32 -7.26 8.47
C GLN A 252 21.19 -8.19 8.93
N GLN A 253 19.94 -7.89 8.56
CA GLN A 253 18.79 -8.69 8.94
C GLN A 253 18.15 -9.43 7.77
N PHE A 254 18.30 -8.89 6.56
CA PHE A 254 17.78 -9.48 5.33
C PHE A 254 18.92 -9.97 4.44
N ASP A 255 18.59 -10.75 3.42
CA ASP A 255 19.53 -11.15 2.38
C ASP A 255 20.08 -9.93 1.63
N GLU A 256 21.33 -9.97 1.21
CA GLU A 256 21.98 -8.88 0.47
C GLU A 256 21.29 -8.51 -0.85
N LYS A 257 20.46 -9.42 -1.40
CA LYS A 257 19.65 -9.19 -2.58
C LYS A 257 18.41 -8.33 -2.31
N ILE A 258 18.07 -8.09 -1.04
CA ILE A 258 16.90 -7.31 -0.65
C ILE A 258 17.29 -5.85 -0.46
N SER A 259 16.74 -4.99 -1.33
CA SER A 259 16.82 -3.54 -1.19
C SER A 259 15.43 -2.92 -1.37
N LEU A 260 14.98 -2.20 -0.34
CA LEU A 260 13.69 -1.50 -0.31
C LEU A 260 13.91 0.01 -0.32
N VAL A 261 13.18 0.70 -1.15
CA VAL A 261 13.22 2.17 -1.25
C VAL A 261 11.81 2.75 -1.22
N ASP A 262 11.63 3.97 -0.70
CA ASP A 262 10.43 4.79 -0.94
C ASP A 262 10.84 5.93 -1.90
N THR A 263 10.25 5.95 -3.10
CA THR A 263 10.68 6.82 -4.21
C THR A 263 9.55 7.72 -4.70
N PRO A 264 9.13 8.73 -3.93
CA PRO A 264 8.06 9.65 -4.32
C PRO A 264 8.41 10.49 -5.56
N GLU A 265 9.70 10.65 -5.89
CA GLU A 265 10.16 11.44 -7.03
C GLU A 265 10.16 10.66 -8.37
N ASP A 266 9.99 9.34 -8.33
CA ASP A 266 9.92 8.53 -9.55
C ASP A 266 8.69 8.88 -10.38
N GLN A 267 8.84 8.80 -11.71
CA GLN A 267 7.79 9.21 -12.65
C GLN A 267 6.55 8.28 -12.61
N ASP A 268 6.74 7.02 -12.25
CA ASP A 268 5.71 5.99 -12.16
C ASP A 268 5.09 5.86 -10.76
N SER A 269 5.55 6.64 -9.77
CA SER A 269 5.00 6.62 -8.42
C SER A 269 3.55 7.10 -8.39
N ILE A 270 2.69 6.34 -7.69
CA ILE A 270 1.24 6.60 -7.58
C ILE A 270 0.85 7.33 -6.28
N GLY A 271 1.75 7.37 -5.29
CA GLY A 271 1.53 8.09 -4.03
C GLY A 271 1.93 9.57 -4.11
N PHE A 272 1.52 10.34 -3.11
CA PHE A 272 1.88 11.74 -2.98
C PHE A 272 3.38 11.97 -2.77
N LYS A 273 3.87 13.13 -3.22
CA LYS A 273 5.22 13.66 -2.98
C LYS A 273 5.34 14.44 -1.67
N ILE A 274 4.23 14.65 -0.98
CA ILE A 274 4.18 15.20 0.37
C ILE A 274 3.55 14.16 1.31
N ASP A 275 3.89 14.25 2.58
CA ASP A 275 3.20 13.49 3.63
C ASP A 275 1.97 14.27 4.17
N ALA A 276 1.25 13.69 5.10
CA ALA A 276 0.06 14.33 5.66
C ALA A 276 0.34 15.61 6.45
N SER A 277 1.57 15.89 6.82
CA SER A 277 1.98 17.18 7.40
C SER A 277 2.21 18.28 6.35
N GLY A 278 2.09 17.94 5.06
CA GLY A 278 2.40 18.82 3.93
C GLY A 278 3.88 18.99 3.65
N SER A 279 4.74 18.24 4.33
CA SER A 279 6.18 18.29 4.10
C SER A 279 6.59 17.47 2.87
N LYS A 280 7.46 18.04 2.04
CA LYS A 280 8.00 17.35 0.86
C LYS A 280 8.75 16.09 1.30
N LYS A 281 8.38 14.94 0.75
CA LYS A 281 9.10 13.67 0.87
C LYS A 281 10.35 13.67 0.01
N LEU A 282 11.35 12.93 0.44
CA LEU A 282 12.56 12.64 -0.33
C LEU A 282 12.63 11.12 -0.55
N ASN A 283 13.38 10.71 -1.57
CA ASN A 283 13.70 9.31 -1.74
C ASN A 283 14.40 8.78 -0.47
N LEU A 284 13.96 7.62 0.00
CA LEU A 284 14.43 7.01 1.24
C LEU A 284 14.89 5.58 0.98
N ASP A 285 16.14 5.28 1.33
CA ASP A 285 16.59 3.91 1.46
C ASP A 285 16.02 3.33 2.76
N VAL A 286 15.14 2.35 2.65
CA VAL A 286 14.54 1.64 3.79
C VAL A 286 15.40 0.44 4.17
N VAL A 287 15.79 -0.34 3.19
CA VAL A 287 16.76 -1.44 3.28
C VAL A 287 17.75 -1.32 2.14
N ASN A 288 19.03 -1.38 2.43
CA ASN A 288 20.09 -1.37 1.42
C ASN A 288 20.94 -2.66 1.54
N ASN A 289 20.89 -3.51 0.52
CA ASN A 289 21.58 -4.79 0.48
C ASN A 289 21.41 -5.59 1.79
N GLY A 290 20.16 -5.73 2.23
CA GLY A 290 19.77 -6.49 3.41
C GLY A 290 19.95 -5.78 4.75
N VAL A 291 20.53 -4.58 4.78
CA VAL A 291 20.73 -3.78 5.98
C VAL A 291 19.64 -2.71 6.10
N PRO A 292 18.76 -2.75 7.12
CA PRO A 292 17.80 -1.68 7.39
C PRO A 292 18.49 -0.34 7.63
N GLN A 293 18.05 0.71 6.94
CA GLN A 293 18.63 2.05 7.01
C GLN A 293 17.75 3.02 7.78
N SER A 294 16.43 2.86 7.72
CA SER A 294 15.48 3.79 8.32
C SER A 294 14.15 3.12 8.64
N TYR A 295 13.46 3.71 9.62
CA TYR A 295 12.02 3.53 9.78
C TYR A 295 11.27 4.58 8.97
N PHE A 296 9.98 4.35 8.76
CA PHE A 296 9.05 5.39 8.33
C PHE A 296 8.63 6.21 9.55
N HIS A 297 9.04 7.48 9.58
CA HIS A 297 8.77 8.39 10.69
C HIS A 297 7.72 9.44 10.34
N THR A 298 6.88 9.74 11.34
CA THR A 298 6.22 11.03 11.47
C THR A 298 7.10 11.98 12.30
N ARG A 299 6.75 13.26 12.39
CA ARG A 299 7.44 14.21 13.29
C ARG A 299 7.46 13.71 14.73
N ARG A 300 6.32 13.23 15.22
CA ARG A 300 6.15 12.68 16.57
C ARG A 300 7.10 11.52 16.85
N THR A 301 7.08 10.50 16.00
CA THR A 301 7.91 9.31 16.19
C THR A 301 9.41 9.59 16.02
N ALA A 302 9.78 10.52 15.15
CA ALA A 302 11.16 10.96 14.97
C ALA A 302 11.67 11.69 16.24
N ASN A 303 10.86 12.59 16.80
CA ASN A 303 11.17 13.29 18.03
C ASN A 303 11.31 12.32 19.22
N GLU A 304 10.38 11.38 19.37
CA GLU A 304 10.37 10.42 20.47
C GLU A 304 11.58 9.47 20.45
N LEU A 305 12.02 9.05 19.25
CA LEU A 305 13.19 8.19 19.09
C LEU A 305 14.51 8.95 18.94
N GLY A 306 14.48 10.29 18.90
CA GLY A 306 15.67 11.12 18.65
C GLY A 306 16.28 10.88 17.25
N MET A 307 15.45 10.55 16.26
CA MET A 307 15.85 10.24 14.89
C MET A 307 15.41 11.35 13.93
N LYS A 308 15.93 11.31 12.69
CA LYS A 308 15.52 12.23 11.64
C LYS A 308 14.12 11.87 11.14
N ASN A 309 13.25 12.88 10.98
CA ASN A 309 11.95 12.71 10.35
C ASN A 309 12.12 12.31 8.86
N THR A 310 11.34 11.33 8.42
CA THR A 310 11.34 10.86 7.03
C THR A 310 10.10 11.30 6.26
N PHE A 311 9.19 12.04 6.90
CA PHE A 311 7.97 12.58 6.31
C PHE A 311 7.05 11.50 5.72
N HIS A 312 6.55 10.61 6.59
CA HIS A 312 5.70 9.49 6.21
C HIS A 312 4.38 9.44 7.00
N GLU A 313 3.90 10.59 7.48
CA GLU A 313 2.58 10.69 8.09
C GLU A 313 1.50 10.39 7.06
N LEU A 314 0.54 9.51 7.42
CA LEU A 314 -0.60 9.17 6.57
C LEU A 314 -1.78 10.12 6.80
N PHE A 315 -2.42 10.52 5.72
CA PHE A 315 -3.67 11.26 5.77
C PHE A 315 -4.77 10.44 6.46
N GLY A 316 -5.56 11.10 7.32
CA GLY A 316 -6.68 10.48 8.05
C GLY A 316 -6.28 9.59 9.23
N TRP A 317 -5.04 9.12 9.31
CA TRP A 317 -4.56 8.26 10.40
C TRP A 317 -3.88 9.03 11.54
N GLY A 318 -3.35 10.21 11.21
CA GLY A 318 -2.66 11.09 12.16
C GLY A 318 -1.31 10.57 12.65
N GLU A 319 -0.56 11.44 13.33
CA GLU A 319 0.80 11.16 13.82
C GLU A 319 0.90 9.98 14.78
N ASN A 320 -0.19 9.67 15.51
CA ASN A 320 -0.21 8.59 16.50
C ASN A 320 -0.18 7.18 15.88
N PHE A 321 -0.57 7.04 14.62
CA PHE A 321 -0.45 5.78 13.90
C PHE A 321 1.00 5.45 13.54
N GLY A 322 1.84 6.46 13.40
CA GLY A 322 3.20 6.36 12.89
C GLY A 322 3.30 6.55 11.39
N GLY A 323 4.44 6.20 10.82
CA GLY A 323 4.74 6.40 9.40
C GLY A 323 4.55 5.15 8.56
N ILE A 324 4.07 5.32 7.33
CA ILE A 324 3.97 4.26 6.32
C ILE A 324 4.49 4.79 4.97
N GLY A 325 5.31 3.99 4.28
CA GLY A 325 5.75 4.30 2.92
C GLY A 325 4.61 4.13 1.91
N THR A 326 4.46 5.10 1.02
CA THR A 326 3.39 5.11 0.00
C THR A 326 3.90 5.07 -1.44
N ASN A 327 5.23 4.99 -1.61
CA ASN A 327 5.90 4.83 -2.90
C ASN A 327 6.99 3.77 -2.80
N VAL A 328 6.69 2.69 -2.05
CA VAL A 328 7.68 1.65 -1.73
C VAL A 328 7.89 0.72 -2.90
N LYS A 329 9.17 0.47 -3.19
CA LYS A 329 9.62 -0.47 -4.21
C LYS A 329 10.62 -1.47 -3.61
N LEU A 330 10.43 -2.77 -3.90
CA LEU A 330 11.50 -3.74 -3.82
C LEU A 330 12.28 -3.66 -5.13
N LEU A 331 13.58 -3.40 -5.06
CA LEU A 331 14.40 -3.26 -6.26
C LEU A 331 14.50 -4.59 -7.02
N ASN A 332 14.50 -4.49 -8.35
CA ASN A 332 14.64 -5.65 -9.22
C ASN A 332 16.01 -6.31 -9.09
N GLY A 333 16.02 -7.65 -9.18
CA GLY A 333 17.20 -8.43 -9.50
C GLY A 333 17.33 -8.67 -11.00
N ASP A 334 17.93 -9.79 -11.36
CA ASP A 334 18.30 -10.13 -12.74
C ASP A 334 17.57 -11.36 -13.32
N LYS A 335 16.83 -12.11 -12.48
CA LYS A 335 16.21 -13.37 -12.88
C LYS A 335 14.85 -13.18 -13.54
N SER A 336 14.62 -13.82 -14.69
CA SER A 336 13.26 -13.97 -15.24
C SER A 336 12.45 -14.96 -14.39
N PHE A 337 11.14 -14.95 -14.53
CA PHE A 337 10.27 -15.94 -13.89
C PHE A 337 10.59 -17.36 -14.36
N GLU A 338 10.83 -17.53 -15.64
CA GLU A 338 11.19 -18.81 -16.27
C GLU A 338 12.51 -19.34 -15.71
N ASP A 339 13.52 -18.48 -15.52
CA ASP A 339 14.79 -18.86 -14.89
C ASP A 339 14.60 -19.29 -13.44
N MET A 340 13.81 -18.52 -12.65
CA MET A 340 13.49 -18.91 -11.27
C MET A 340 12.86 -20.29 -11.18
N ILE A 341 11.85 -20.56 -12.05
CA ILE A 341 11.20 -21.88 -12.08
C ILE A 341 12.18 -22.96 -12.50
N SER A 342 13.06 -22.68 -13.47
CA SER A 342 14.04 -23.67 -13.97
C SER A 342 15.07 -24.08 -12.91
N ASP A 343 15.38 -23.20 -11.98
CA ASP A 343 16.34 -23.45 -10.89
C ASP A 343 15.74 -24.35 -9.78
N VAL A 344 14.40 -24.42 -9.64
CA VAL A 344 13.72 -25.23 -8.61
C VAL A 344 13.74 -26.71 -8.94
N LYS A 345 14.31 -27.54 -8.07
CA LYS A 345 14.25 -29.02 -8.20
C LYS A 345 12.94 -29.58 -7.69
N LYS A 346 12.49 -29.16 -6.53
CA LYS A 346 11.21 -29.52 -5.90
C LYS A 346 10.75 -28.39 -5.01
N GLY A 347 9.66 -27.74 -5.37
CA GLY A 347 9.15 -26.58 -4.65
C GLY A 347 7.72 -26.27 -5.03
N ILE A 348 7.27 -25.06 -4.67
CA ILE A 348 5.92 -24.57 -4.92
C ILE A 348 5.99 -23.15 -5.46
N TYR A 349 5.28 -22.89 -6.57
CA TYR A 349 4.93 -21.54 -6.99
C TYR A 349 3.67 -21.10 -6.25
N ILE A 350 3.69 -19.91 -5.64
CA ILE A 350 2.56 -19.28 -4.92
C ILE A 350 2.25 -17.95 -5.61
N ASN A 351 1.07 -17.81 -6.20
CA ASN A 351 0.64 -16.58 -6.84
C ASN A 351 0.34 -15.48 -5.80
N GLU A 352 -0.54 -15.78 -4.85
CA GLU A 352 -0.95 -14.83 -3.83
C GLU A 352 -1.21 -15.51 -2.47
N PHE A 353 -1.11 -14.70 -1.40
CA PHE A 353 -1.53 -15.07 -0.05
C PHE A 353 -2.90 -14.44 0.27
N TRP A 354 -3.62 -15.09 1.16
CA TRP A 354 -4.96 -14.66 1.56
C TRP A 354 -5.22 -14.93 3.04
N TYR A 355 -6.08 -14.11 3.64
CA TYR A 355 -6.52 -14.24 5.03
C TYR A 355 -5.33 -14.28 5.99
N CYS A 356 -4.38 -13.37 5.76
CA CYS A 356 -3.16 -13.27 6.56
C CYS A 356 -3.42 -12.57 7.89
N ARG A 357 -2.82 -13.08 8.96
CA ARG A 357 -2.92 -12.50 10.31
C ARG A 357 -1.59 -12.60 11.01
N VAL A 358 -1.16 -11.50 11.62
CA VAL A 358 -0.01 -11.49 12.51
C VAL A 358 -0.33 -12.29 13.77
N LEU A 359 0.52 -13.26 14.09
CA LEU A 359 0.47 -14.03 15.33
C LEU A 359 1.43 -13.46 16.37
N ASP A 360 2.58 -13.02 15.92
CA ASP A 360 3.59 -12.40 16.76
C ASP A 360 4.27 -11.23 16.00
N PRO A 361 4.00 -9.99 16.36
CA PRO A 361 4.61 -8.83 15.70
C PRO A 361 6.11 -8.71 15.96
N ILE A 362 6.62 -9.19 17.12
CA ILE A 362 8.04 -9.09 17.49
C ILE A 362 8.92 -9.95 16.57
N THR A 363 8.45 -11.11 16.18
CA THR A 363 9.16 -12.01 15.25
C THR A 363 8.61 -11.98 13.84
N GLN A 364 7.60 -11.14 13.60
CA GLN A 364 6.85 -11.04 12.32
C GLN A 364 6.33 -12.39 11.85
N VAL A 365 5.87 -13.24 12.78
CA VAL A 365 5.21 -14.49 12.43
C VAL A 365 3.79 -14.21 11.97
N VAL A 366 3.52 -14.58 10.73
CA VAL A 366 2.23 -14.43 10.06
C VAL A 366 1.70 -15.80 9.67
N THR A 367 0.40 -16.02 9.86
CA THR A 367 -0.32 -17.17 9.29
C THR A 367 -1.24 -16.70 8.18
N GLY A 368 -1.45 -17.52 7.18
CA GLY A 368 -2.33 -17.24 6.05
C GLY A 368 -2.53 -18.47 5.17
N LEU A 369 -3.16 -18.26 4.03
CA LEU A 369 -3.47 -19.29 3.04
C LEU A 369 -2.89 -18.89 1.69
N ASN A 370 -2.55 -19.88 0.85
CA ASN A 370 -2.37 -19.64 -0.58
C ASN A 370 -3.72 -19.49 -1.27
N ARG A 371 -3.75 -18.80 -2.40
CA ARG A 371 -4.98 -18.59 -3.19
C ARG A 371 -4.68 -18.43 -4.69
N ASN A 372 -5.67 -18.77 -5.53
CA ASN A 372 -5.78 -18.42 -6.95
C ASN A 372 -4.51 -18.65 -7.79
N GLY A 373 -3.98 -19.85 -7.80
CA GLY A 373 -2.84 -20.21 -8.66
C GLY A 373 -1.59 -20.59 -7.87
N SER A 374 -1.63 -21.74 -7.21
CA SER A 374 -0.44 -22.35 -6.61
C SER A 374 -0.13 -23.67 -7.27
N PHE A 375 1.15 -23.95 -7.53
CA PHE A 375 1.56 -25.10 -8.32
C PHE A 375 2.82 -25.76 -7.76
N LEU A 376 2.88 -27.08 -7.83
CA LEU A 376 4.12 -27.82 -7.65
C LEU A 376 5.10 -27.47 -8.77
N VAL A 377 6.35 -27.28 -8.38
CA VAL A 377 7.48 -27.16 -9.31
C VAL A 377 8.39 -28.36 -9.12
N GLU A 378 8.60 -29.11 -10.19
CA GLU A 378 9.43 -30.33 -10.17
C GLU A 378 10.39 -30.31 -11.36
N ASN A 379 11.69 -30.43 -11.07
CA ASN A 379 12.76 -30.44 -12.07
C ASN A 379 12.67 -29.26 -13.06
N GLY A 380 12.50 -28.06 -12.54
CA GLY A 380 12.45 -26.83 -13.32
C GLY A 380 11.16 -26.60 -14.10
N LYS A 381 10.07 -27.28 -13.75
CA LYS A 381 8.79 -27.15 -14.45
C LYS A 381 7.61 -27.06 -13.47
N ILE A 382 6.66 -26.19 -13.77
CA ILE A 382 5.34 -26.21 -13.14
C ILE A 382 4.62 -27.48 -13.58
N THR A 383 4.10 -28.29 -12.62
CA THR A 383 3.55 -29.62 -12.91
C THR A 383 2.08 -29.76 -12.53
N LYS A 384 1.72 -29.64 -11.25
CA LYS A 384 0.36 -29.87 -10.77
C LYS A 384 -0.12 -28.69 -9.93
N PRO A 385 -1.40 -28.30 -10.04
CA PRO A 385 -1.95 -27.31 -9.13
C PRO A 385 -2.02 -27.86 -7.71
N VAL A 386 -1.81 -26.97 -6.74
CA VAL A 386 -1.81 -27.25 -5.30
C VAL A 386 -3.10 -26.73 -4.70
N GLY A 387 -3.72 -27.53 -3.85
CA GLY A 387 -4.89 -27.17 -3.08
C GLY A 387 -4.59 -26.10 -2.04
N ARG A 388 -5.51 -25.91 -1.09
CA ARG A 388 -5.36 -24.92 -0.04
C ARG A 388 -4.29 -25.36 0.96
N LEU A 389 -3.26 -24.55 1.11
CA LEU A 389 -2.21 -24.69 2.09
C LEU A 389 -2.26 -23.55 3.10
N ARG A 390 -2.18 -23.87 4.39
CA ARG A 390 -1.90 -22.89 5.43
C ARG A 390 -0.41 -22.75 5.62
N PHE A 391 0.08 -21.52 5.69
CA PHE A 391 1.42 -21.23 6.14
C PHE A 391 1.41 -20.59 7.54
N THR A 392 2.51 -20.73 8.25
CA THR A 392 2.86 -19.96 9.44
C THR A 392 4.34 -19.68 9.36
N GLN A 393 4.70 -18.45 9.02
CA GLN A 393 6.06 -18.09 8.63
C GLN A 393 6.45 -16.74 9.25
N SER A 394 7.67 -16.65 9.76
CA SER A 394 8.27 -15.35 10.06
C SER A 394 8.69 -14.66 8.76
N PHE A 395 8.16 -13.48 8.48
CA PHE A 395 8.53 -12.75 7.27
C PHE A 395 9.96 -12.19 7.33
N ILE A 396 10.49 -11.93 8.53
CA ILE A 396 11.92 -11.65 8.71
C ILE A 396 12.76 -12.85 8.29
N SER A 397 12.42 -14.05 8.79
CA SER A 397 13.17 -15.27 8.45
C SER A 397 13.02 -15.64 6.97
N ALA A 398 11.87 -15.38 6.36
CA ALA A 398 11.64 -15.63 4.94
C ALA A 398 12.60 -14.80 4.05
N LEU A 399 12.91 -13.59 4.46
CA LEU A 399 13.80 -12.68 3.71
C LEU A 399 15.23 -12.63 4.31
N ALA A 400 15.56 -13.49 5.29
CA ALA A 400 16.85 -13.49 5.97
C ALA A 400 18.00 -13.89 5.04
N ASN A 401 19.21 -13.49 5.45
CA ASN A 401 20.45 -13.80 4.72
C ASN A 401 20.58 -15.29 4.41
N GLY A 402 20.81 -15.59 3.14
CA GLY A 402 20.99 -16.96 2.63
C GLY A 402 19.69 -17.69 2.30
N ASN A 403 18.50 -17.14 2.62
CA ASN A 403 17.20 -17.73 2.26
C ASN A 403 16.64 -17.22 0.92
N VAL A 404 17.03 -16.01 0.49
CA VAL A 404 16.63 -15.49 -0.83
C VAL A 404 17.56 -16.06 -1.89
N GLU A 405 17.04 -16.91 -2.77
CA GLU A 405 17.83 -17.47 -3.88
C GLU A 405 17.99 -16.43 -4.99
N SER A 406 16.88 -15.80 -5.41
CA SER A 406 16.91 -14.74 -6.42
C SER A 406 15.73 -13.77 -6.32
N VAL A 407 15.92 -12.59 -6.92
CA VAL A 407 14.95 -11.53 -7.07
C VAL A 407 14.63 -11.37 -8.56
N GLY A 408 13.36 -11.19 -8.90
CA GLY A 408 12.89 -11.04 -10.26
C GLY A 408 13.36 -9.75 -10.94
N ASN A 409 13.43 -9.79 -12.26
CA ASN A 409 13.87 -8.65 -13.09
C ASN A 409 12.71 -7.73 -13.54
N HIS A 410 11.48 -8.02 -13.09
CA HIS A 410 10.29 -7.26 -13.48
C HIS A 410 9.42 -6.99 -12.26
N SER A 411 9.17 -5.71 -11.98
CA SER A 411 8.24 -5.25 -10.93
C SER A 411 6.94 -4.74 -11.51
N ARG A 412 5.88 -4.85 -10.73
CA ARG A 412 4.60 -4.18 -10.97
C ARG A 412 3.98 -3.75 -9.65
N TYR A 413 3.05 -2.82 -9.68
CA TYR A 413 2.18 -2.58 -8.54
C TYR A 413 1.32 -3.81 -8.30
N ALA A 414 1.41 -4.37 -7.11
CA ALA A 414 0.79 -5.62 -6.73
C ALA A 414 -0.18 -5.40 -5.56
N ASP A 415 -1.32 -6.08 -5.63
CA ASP A 415 -2.28 -6.11 -4.53
C ASP A 415 -1.70 -6.86 -3.32
N SER A 416 -2.34 -6.67 -2.19
CA SER A 416 -2.00 -7.35 -0.93
C SER A 416 -3.27 -7.69 -0.16
N GLU A 417 -3.12 -8.37 0.96
CA GLU A 417 -4.24 -8.63 1.90
C GLU A 417 -5.01 -7.37 2.32
N PHE A 418 -4.37 -6.18 2.29
CA PHE A 418 -4.92 -4.93 2.82
C PHE A 418 -5.40 -3.94 1.75
N GLY A 419 -5.66 -4.40 0.56
CA GLY A 419 -6.31 -3.63 -0.49
C GLY A 419 -5.42 -3.29 -1.68
N GLU A 420 -5.88 -2.31 -2.46
CA GLU A 420 -5.27 -1.90 -3.72
C GLU A 420 -3.79 -1.60 -3.57
N GLY A 421 -2.97 -2.25 -4.39
CA GLY A 421 -1.55 -2.34 -4.20
C GLY A 421 -0.81 -1.02 -4.41
N ILE A 422 -0.18 -0.54 -3.37
CA ILE A 422 0.70 0.64 -3.40
C ILE A 422 2.18 0.27 -3.46
N LEU A 423 2.50 -1.03 -3.48
CA LEU A 423 3.86 -1.56 -3.49
C LEU A 423 4.23 -2.03 -4.89
N SER A 424 5.34 -1.54 -5.42
CA SER A 424 5.92 -2.03 -6.67
C SER A 424 6.95 -3.10 -6.36
N VAL A 425 6.68 -4.35 -6.74
CA VAL A 425 7.49 -5.50 -6.32
C VAL A 425 7.74 -6.48 -7.46
N PRO A 426 8.94 -7.10 -7.53
CA PRO A 426 9.23 -8.25 -8.36
C PRO A 426 8.78 -9.56 -7.68
N LYS A 427 8.86 -10.67 -8.41
CA LYS A 427 8.75 -12.02 -7.85
C LYS A 427 9.99 -12.34 -7.01
N LEU A 428 9.86 -13.26 -6.05
CA LEU A 428 10.96 -13.74 -5.22
C LEU A 428 11.07 -15.27 -5.28
N HIS A 429 12.30 -15.75 -5.29
CA HIS A 429 12.62 -17.15 -5.12
C HIS A 429 13.30 -17.37 -3.75
N LEU A 430 12.67 -18.15 -2.88
CA LEU A 430 13.13 -18.44 -1.51
C LEU A 430 13.44 -19.93 -1.37
N LYS A 431 14.52 -20.25 -0.65
CA LYS A 431 14.93 -21.65 -0.41
C LYS A 431 14.00 -22.38 0.53
N GLU A 432 13.45 -21.67 1.52
CA GLU A 432 12.55 -22.25 2.53
C GLU A 432 11.40 -21.33 2.88
N PHE A 433 10.20 -21.91 2.90
CA PHE A 433 8.99 -21.29 3.41
C PHE A 433 8.12 -22.36 4.05
N ASN A 434 7.59 -22.08 5.25
CA ASN A 434 6.92 -23.07 6.09
C ASN A 434 5.41 -23.14 5.86
N PHE A 435 4.93 -24.30 5.44
CA PHE A 435 3.51 -24.64 5.35
C PHE A 435 3.11 -25.59 6.48
N THR A 436 2.04 -25.26 7.21
CA THR A 436 1.63 -25.93 8.44
C THR A 436 0.47 -26.91 8.24
N GLY A 437 -0.10 -27.03 7.04
CA GLY A 437 -1.09 -28.03 6.69
C GLY A 437 -2.05 -27.59 5.61
N GLY A 438 -2.79 -28.55 5.09
CA GLY A 438 -3.94 -28.31 4.21
C GLY A 438 -5.16 -27.86 5.03
N VAL A 439 -6.05 -27.10 4.39
CA VAL A 439 -7.33 -26.72 4.98
C VAL A 439 -8.40 -27.53 4.26
N SER A 440 -8.95 -28.53 4.93
CA SER A 440 -10.20 -29.18 4.49
C SER A 440 -11.29 -28.11 4.43
N GLY A 441 -11.74 -27.80 3.24
CA GLY A 441 -12.78 -26.80 2.96
C GLY A 441 -14.18 -27.32 3.14
#